data_65f5bbed4740ee1a8ed0c71e9437a307
#
_entry.id   65f5bbed4740ee1a8ed0c71e9437a307
#
_cell.length_a   1.000
_cell.length_b   1.000
_cell.length_c   1.000
_cell.angle_alpha   90.00
_cell.angle_beta   90.00
_cell.angle_gamma   90.00
#
_symmetry.space_group_name_H-M   'P 1'
#
loop_
_entity.id
_entity.type
_entity.pdbx_description
1 polymer ?
#
loop_
_entity_poly.entity_id
_entity_poly.type
_entity_poly.pdbx_seq_one_letter_code
_entity_poly.pdbx_strand_id
1 'polypeptide(L)'
;MPSYTPPLRDMQFVMHEVLKVTDDLKLCPQHADTDADTINAVLEEGGKFASEVAFPLNISGDEEGCTLDKTTHEVTAPKGFKEAYAQYVQGGWAALSCDPAYGGQGLPFAVSYTHLTLPTILLV
;
A
#
# COMPACT_ATOMS: atom_id res chain seq x y z
N MET A 1 -4.39 22.48 6.72
CA MET A 1 -3.71 21.23 7.10
C MET A 1 -2.90 20.77 5.91
N PRO A 2 -1.70 20.18 6.09
CA PRO A 2 -1.01 19.56 4.97
C PRO A 2 -1.91 18.51 4.35
N SER A 3 -1.86 18.36 3.03
CA SER A 3 -2.60 17.35 2.28
C SER A 3 -1.59 16.47 1.56
N TYR A 4 -1.85 15.18 1.51
CA TYR A 4 -1.04 14.24 0.73
C TYR A 4 -1.77 13.89 -0.56
N THR A 5 -1.06 13.99 -1.67
CA THR A 5 -1.54 13.53 -2.98
C THR A 5 -0.56 12.48 -3.51
N PRO A 6 -1.00 11.23 -3.72
CA PRO A 6 -0.15 10.18 -4.27
C PRO A 6 0.39 10.58 -5.65
N PRO A 7 1.69 10.38 -5.94
CA PRO A 7 2.29 10.70 -7.24
C PRO A 7 1.96 9.62 -8.31
N LEU A 8 0.68 9.33 -8.49
CA LEU A 8 0.20 8.25 -9.37
C LEU A 8 0.70 8.40 -10.82
N ARG A 9 0.72 9.65 -11.34
CA ARG A 9 1.21 9.90 -12.70
C ARG A 9 2.68 9.52 -12.87
N ASP A 10 3.52 9.81 -11.88
CA ASP A 10 4.94 9.48 -11.92
C ASP A 10 5.15 7.97 -11.83
N MET A 11 4.39 7.28 -10.99
CA MET A 11 4.42 5.83 -10.88
C MET A 11 4.00 5.16 -12.18
N GLN A 12 2.88 5.59 -12.76
CA GLN A 12 2.39 5.09 -14.05
C GLN A 12 3.40 5.36 -15.18
N PHE A 13 4.00 6.54 -15.21
CA PHE A 13 5.04 6.90 -16.18
C PHE A 13 6.23 5.94 -16.08
N VAL A 14 6.74 5.71 -14.88
CA VAL A 14 7.89 4.82 -14.69
C VAL A 14 7.54 3.38 -15.08
N MET A 15 6.39 2.87 -14.66
CA MET A 15 6.00 1.48 -14.93
C MET A 15 5.68 1.23 -16.41
N HIS A 16 4.95 2.13 -17.05
CA HIS A 16 4.44 1.89 -18.40
C HIS A 16 5.32 2.46 -19.51
N GLU A 17 5.90 3.65 -19.31
CA GLU A 17 6.66 4.34 -20.35
C GLU A 17 8.17 4.06 -20.24
N VAL A 18 8.73 4.02 -19.04
CA VAL A 18 10.18 3.79 -18.83
C VAL A 18 10.50 2.30 -18.81
N LEU A 19 9.88 1.55 -17.90
CA LEU A 19 10.16 0.13 -17.69
C LEU A 19 9.38 -0.79 -18.64
N LYS A 20 8.24 -0.34 -19.18
CA LYS A 20 7.35 -1.14 -20.03
C LYS A 20 6.98 -2.48 -19.38
N VAL A 21 6.67 -2.42 -18.11
CA VAL A 21 6.51 -3.58 -17.21
C VAL A 21 5.52 -4.61 -17.76
N THR A 22 4.48 -4.17 -18.45
CA THR A 22 3.49 -5.08 -19.05
C THR A 22 4.06 -5.95 -20.18
N ASP A 23 5.11 -5.50 -20.88
CA ASP A 23 5.75 -6.31 -21.91
C ASP A 23 6.59 -7.43 -21.27
N ASP A 24 7.29 -7.11 -20.17
CA ASP A 24 8.05 -8.10 -19.40
C ASP A 24 7.12 -9.11 -18.71
N LEU A 25 5.97 -8.66 -18.19
CA LEU A 25 4.99 -9.52 -17.52
C LEU A 25 4.38 -10.57 -18.47
N LYS A 26 4.18 -10.25 -19.74
CA LYS A 26 3.72 -11.21 -20.76
C LYS A 26 4.67 -12.39 -20.94
N LEU A 27 5.96 -12.21 -20.61
CA LEU A 27 6.97 -13.29 -20.66
C LEU A 27 6.92 -14.18 -19.41
N CYS A 28 6.21 -13.76 -18.37
CA CYS A 28 6.05 -14.51 -17.13
C CYS A 28 4.67 -15.19 -17.11
N PRO A 29 4.56 -16.52 -17.27
CA PRO A 29 3.27 -17.21 -17.39
C PRO A 29 2.30 -16.92 -16.25
N GLN A 30 2.81 -16.74 -15.03
CA GLN A 30 2.03 -16.44 -13.82
C GLN A 30 1.45 -15.03 -13.78
N HIS A 31 1.92 -14.12 -14.64
CA HIS A 31 1.52 -12.71 -14.69
C HIS A 31 1.08 -12.26 -16.08
N ALA A 32 0.98 -13.19 -17.02
CA ALA A 32 0.69 -12.88 -18.44
C ALA A 32 -0.65 -12.14 -18.64
N ASP A 33 -1.59 -12.36 -17.72
CA ASP A 33 -2.92 -11.73 -17.74
C ASP A 33 -2.97 -10.39 -16.99
N THR A 34 -1.84 -9.96 -16.37
CA THR A 34 -1.79 -8.68 -15.65
C THR A 34 -1.56 -7.55 -16.66
N ASP A 35 -2.60 -6.78 -16.92
CA ASP A 35 -2.58 -5.65 -17.83
C ASP A 35 -2.31 -4.30 -17.13
N ALA A 36 -2.15 -3.24 -17.93
CA ALA A 36 -1.91 -1.90 -17.43
C ALA A 36 -3.10 -1.35 -16.61
N ASP A 37 -4.32 -1.72 -16.99
CA ASP A 37 -5.52 -1.24 -16.31
C ASP A 37 -5.62 -1.83 -14.90
N THR A 38 -5.30 -3.11 -14.76
CA THR A 38 -5.21 -3.79 -13.45
C THR A 38 -4.16 -3.13 -12.56
N ILE A 39 -2.97 -2.86 -13.10
CA ILE A 39 -1.90 -2.18 -12.35
C ILE A 39 -2.35 -0.79 -11.90
N ASN A 40 -2.93 0.00 -12.80
CA ASN A 40 -3.40 1.35 -12.51
C ASN A 40 -4.49 1.33 -11.44
N ALA A 41 -5.46 0.42 -11.52
CA ALA A 41 -6.53 0.29 -10.53
C ALA A 41 -5.97 0.00 -9.14
N VAL A 42 -4.98 -0.89 -9.01
CA VAL A 42 -4.33 -1.19 -7.73
C VAL A 42 -3.58 0.04 -7.19
N LEU A 43 -2.86 0.77 -8.04
CA LEU A 43 -2.15 1.98 -7.62
C LEU A 43 -3.13 3.09 -7.17
N GLU A 44 -4.24 3.27 -7.88
CA GLU A 44 -5.26 4.25 -7.53
C GLU A 44 -5.94 3.94 -6.20
N GLU A 45 -6.33 2.68 -5.97
CA GLU A 45 -6.93 2.26 -4.69
C GLU A 45 -5.92 2.35 -3.55
N GLY A 46 -4.65 1.96 -3.77
CA GLY A 46 -3.58 2.16 -2.80
C GLY A 46 -3.35 3.64 -2.47
N GLY A 47 -3.42 4.50 -3.48
CA GLY A 47 -3.34 5.95 -3.33
C GLY A 47 -4.48 6.52 -2.49
N LYS A 48 -5.72 6.05 -2.69
CA LYS A 48 -6.86 6.43 -1.87
C LYS A 48 -6.66 5.99 -0.41
N PHE A 49 -6.28 4.74 -0.20
CA PHE A 49 -5.99 4.25 1.15
C PHE A 49 -4.91 5.10 1.84
N ALA A 50 -3.82 5.43 1.14
CA ALA A 50 -2.75 6.26 1.68
C ALA A 50 -3.23 7.67 2.04
N SER A 51 -4.02 8.32 1.18
CA SER A 51 -4.47 9.71 1.40
C SER A 51 -5.65 9.84 2.37
N GLU A 52 -6.57 8.88 2.37
CA GLU A 52 -7.83 8.99 3.11
C GLU A 52 -7.78 8.28 4.47
N VAL A 53 -6.98 7.21 4.59
CA VAL A 53 -6.91 6.38 5.80
C VAL A 53 -5.58 6.57 6.54
N ALA A 54 -4.44 6.38 5.86
CA ALA A 54 -3.14 6.41 6.51
C ALA A 54 -2.66 7.83 6.84
N PHE A 55 -2.75 8.74 5.88
CA PHE A 55 -2.25 10.11 6.04
C PHE A 55 -2.89 10.90 7.20
N PRO A 56 -4.22 10.85 7.43
CA PRO A 56 -4.83 11.56 8.57
C PRO A 56 -4.31 11.10 9.93
N LEU A 57 -3.79 9.87 10.02
CA LEU A 57 -3.27 9.29 11.25
C LEU A 57 -1.80 9.63 11.50
N ASN A 58 -1.07 10.14 10.50
CA ASN A 58 0.36 10.38 10.60
C ASN A 58 0.69 11.36 11.74
N ILE A 59 0.14 12.57 11.70
CA ILE A 59 0.40 13.60 12.70
C ILE A 59 -0.20 13.23 14.05
N SER A 60 -1.49 12.82 14.08
CA SER A 60 -2.15 12.45 15.33
C SER A 60 -1.49 11.26 16.03
N GLY A 61 -1.00 10.29 15.26
CA GLY A 61 -0.29 9.15 15.81
C GLY A 61 1.08 9.50 16.38
N ASP A 62 1.80 10.43 15.74
CA ASP A 62 3.09 10.94 16.26
C ASP A 62 2.89 11.74 17.56
N GLU A 63 1.87 12.59 17.61
CA GLU A 63 1.56 13.39 18.80
C GLU A 63 1.06 12.54 19.98
N GLU A 64 0.20 11.55 19.74
CA GLU A 64 -0.37 10.67 20.76
C GLU A 64 0.64 9.62 21.25
N GLY A 65 1.35 8.99 20.32
CA GLY A 65 2.27 7.89 20.58
C GLY A 65 1.60 6.62 21.10
N CYS A 66 2.42 5.59 21.34
CA CYS A 66 1.96 4.35 21.98
C CYS A 66 2.01 4.47 23.51
N THR A 67 1.04 3.86 24.20
CA THR A 67 0.97 3.84 25.67
C THR A 67 1.25 2.43 26.19
N LEU A 68 2.16 2.31 27.15
CA LEU A 68 2.45 1.05 27.84
C LEU A 68 1.79 1.04 29.22
N ASP A 69 0.90 0.10 29.45
CA ASP A 69 0.43 -0.21 30.81
C ASP A 69 1.52 -0.99 31.55
N LYS A 70 2.07 -0.39 32.61
CA LYS A 70 3.16 -0.99 33.41
C LYS A 70 2.71 -2.16 34.27
N THR A 71 1.41 -2.34 34.47
CA THR A 71 0.85 -3.41 35.31
C THR A 71 0.52 -4.64 34.48
N THR A 72 -0.14 -4.45 33.32
CA THR A 72 -0.54 -5.53 32.43
C THR A 72 0.52 -5.84 31.36
N HIS A 73 1.49 -4.92 31.16
CA HIS A 73 2.48 -4.94 30.09
C HIS A 73 1.86 -4.86 28.68
N GLU A 74 0.62 -4.42 28.57
CA GLU A 74 -0.05 -4.21 27.29
C GLU A 74 0.34 -2.88 26.66
N VAL A 75 0.50 -2.89 25.33
CA VAL A 75 0.76 -1.68 24.53
C VAL A 75 -0.51 -1.31 23.77
N THR A 76 -0.94 -0.06 23.95
CA THR A 76 -2.06 0.51 23.19
C THR A 76 -1.51 1.42 22.10
N ALA A 77 -1.89 1.14 20.85
CA ALA A 77 -1.56 1.99 19.70
C ALA A 77 -2.39 3.29 19.72
N PRO A 78 -1.93 4.35 19.03
CA PRO A 78 -2.67 5.59 18.89
C PRO A 78 -4.08 5.35 18.32
N LYS A 79 -4.99 6.28 18.62
CA LYS A 79 -6.38 6.20 18.17
C LYS A 79 -6.47 6.14 16.63
N GLY A 80 -7.29 5.22 16.11
CA GLY A 80 -7.52 5.03 14.68
C GLY A 80 -6.55 4.05 14.01
N PHE A 81 -5.41 3.72 14.63
CA PHE A 81 -4.42 2.80 14.03
C PHE A 81 -4.95 1.39 13.91
N LYS A 82 -5.69 0.91 14.90
CA LYS A 82 -6.27 -0.44 14.87
C LYS A 82 -7.29 -0.59 13.74
N GLU A 83 -8.11 0.42 13.54
CA GLU A 83 -9.12 0.47 12.49
C GLU A 83 -8.47 0.57 11.12
N ALA A 84 -7.46 1.42 10.97
CA ALA A 84 -6.70 1.55 9.72
C ALA A 84 -5.97 0.25 9.37
N TYR A 85 -5.36 -0.41 10.35
CA TYR A 85 -4.73 -1.71 10.14
C TYR A 85 -5.74 -2.80 9.75
N ALA A 86 -6.91 -2.80 10.37
CA ALA A 86 -7.98 -3.72 9.98
C ALA A 86 -8.43 -3.51 8.52
N GLN A 87 -8.57 -2.27 8.08
CA GLN A 87 -8.87 -1.93 6.67
C GLN A 87 -7.72 -2.36 5.74
N TYR A 88 -6.46 -2.15 6.13
CA TYR A 88 -5.29 -2.60 5.38
C TYR A 88 -5.28 -4.11 5.16
N VAL A 89 -5.54 -4.87 6.21
CA VAL A 89 -5.63 -6.34 6.14
C VAL A 89 -6.83 -6.80 5.32
N GLN A 90 -8.00 -6.19 5.55
CA GLN A 90 -9.22 -6.52 4.82
C GLN A 90 -9.11 -6.22 3.32
N GLY A 91 -8.40 -5.17 2.94
CA GLY A 91 -8.10 -4.84 1.54
C GLY A 91 -7.07 -5.79 0.90
N GLY A 92 -6.45 -6.69 1.68
CA GLY A 92 -5.47 -7.65 1.15
C GLY A 92 -4.12 -7.03 0.80
N TRP A 93 -3.84 -5.80 1.25
CA TRP A 93 -2.66 -5.04 0.87
C TRP A 93 -1.34 -5.72 1.27
N ALA A 94 -1.32 -6.44 2.39
CA ALA A 94 -0.15 -7.17 2.86
C ALA A 94 0.24 -8.38 1.97
N ALA A 95 -0.69 -8.88 1.16
CA ALA A 95 -0.54 -10.13 0.42
C ALA A 95 -0.66 -9.94 -1.10
N LEU A 96 -0.44 -8.72 -1.63
CA LEU A 96 -0.58 -8.41 -3.05
C LEU A 96 0.24 -9.34 -3.95
N SER A 97 1.50 -9.60 -3.62
CA SER A 97 2.41 -10.45 -4.42
C SER A 97 2.53 -11.88 -3.92
N CYS A 98 1.76 -12.25 -2.89
CA CYS A 98 1.76 -13.62 -2.39
C CYS A 98 0.97 -14.56 -3.30
N ASP A 99 1.33 -15.84 -3.28
CA ASP A 99 0.67 -16.89 -4.07
C ASP A 99 -0.82 -17.03 -3.67
N PRO A 100 -1.74 -17.01 -4.64
CA PRO A 100 -3.17 -17.23 -4.39
C PRO A 100 -3.49 -18.54 -3.66
N ALA A 101 -2.69 -19.58 -3.83
CA ALA A 101 -2.84 -20.84 -3.09
C ALA A 101 -2.76 -20.67 -1.58
N TYR A 102 -2.11 -19.60 -1.10
CA TYR A 102 -1.97 -19.26 0.32
C TYR A 102 -2.73 -17.98 0.70
N GLY A 103 -3.71 -17.59 -0.10
CA GLY A 103 -4.54 -16.41 0.17
C GLY A 103 -3.97 -15.07 -0.30
N GLY A 104 -2.94 -15.10 -1.14
CA GLY A 104 -2.40 -13.91 -1.80
C GLY A 104 -3.20 -13.49 -3.02
N GLN A 105 -2.85 -12.36 -3.61
CA GLN A 105 -3.51 -11.84 -4.81
C GLN A 105 -2.74 -12.16 -6.10
N GLY A 106 -1.53 -12.71 -6.02
CA GLY A 106 -0.73 -13.14 -7.17
C GLY A 106 -0.25 -12.01 -8.08
N LEU A 107 -0.28 -10.76 -7.60
CA LEU A 107 0.17 -9.62 -8.40
C LEU A 107 1.70 -9.58 -8.51
N PRO A 108 2.24 -8.97 -9.58
CA PRO A 108 3.68 -8.81 -9.71
C PRO A 108 4.29 -8.04 -8.54
N PHE A 109 5.49 -8.45 -8.12
CA PHE A 109 6.21 -7.79 -7.02
C PHE A 109 6.45 -6.29 -7.29
N ALA A 110 6.64 -5.90 -8.55
CA ALA A 110 6.79 -4.50 -8.93
C ALA A 110 5.57 -3.65 -8.49
N VAL A 111 4.36 -4.17 -8.63
CA VAL A 111 3.12 -3.49 -8.20
C VAL A 111 3.08 -3.39 -6.68
N SER A 112 3.37 -4.48 -5.97
CA SER A 112 3.41 -4.52 -4.51
C SER A 112 4.45 -3.55 -3.94
N TYR A 113 5.64 -3.51 -4.50
CA TYR A 113 6.71 -2.60 -4.06
C TYR A 113 6.33 -1.13 -4.29
N THR A 114 5.78 -0.80 -5.45
CA THR A 114 5.34 0.56 -5.77
C THR A 114 4.26 1.04 -4.80
N HIS A 115 3.32 0.17 -4.43
CA HIS A 115 2.30 0.48 -3.42
C HIS A 115 2.93 0.71 -2.03
N LEU A 116 3.89 -0.11 -1.61
CA LEU A 116 4.55 0.04 -0.31
C LEU A 116 5.36 1.33 -0.19
N THR A 117 5.84 1.90 -1.30
CA THR A 117 6.56 3.19 -1.28
C THR A 117 5.63 4.39 -1.12
N LEU A 118 4.32 4.25 -1.37
CA LEU A 118 3.34 5.32 -1.13
C LEU A 118 3.34 5.82 0.33
N PRO A 119 3.28 4.95 1.35
CA PRO A 119 3.32 5.39 2.75
C PRO A 119 4.70 5.92 3.19
N THR A 120 5.80 5.44 2.60
CA THR A 120 7.14 5.86 3.02
C THR A 120 7.51 7.27 2.59
N ILE A 121 6.87 7.80 1.55
CA ILE A 121 7.00 9.22 1.15
C ILE A 121 6.33 10.15 2.18
N LEU A 122 5.45 9.62 3.03
CA LEU A 122 4.80 10.36 4.11
C LEU A 122 5.69 10.55 5.36
N LEU A 123 6.80 9.83 5.44
CA LEU A 123 7.68 9.80 6.62
C LEU A 123 8.96 10.65 6.46
N VAL A 124 9.07 11.46 5.39
CA VAL A 124 10.21 12.35 5.12
C VAL A 124 9.82 13.80 5.24
#